data_514737b3dbb8b6f38e03ffe500893f1a
#
_entry.id   514737b3dbb8b6f38e03ffe500893f1a
#
_cell.length_a   1.000
_cell.length_b   1.000
_cell.length_c   1.000
_cell.angle_alpha   90.00
_cell.angle_beta   90.00
_cell.angle_gamma   90.00
#
_symmetry.space_group_name_H-M   'P 1'
#
loop_
_entity.id
_entity.type
_entity.pdbx_description
1 polymer ?
#
loop_
_entity_poly.entity_id
_entity_poly.type
_entity_poly.pdbx_seq_one_letter_code
_entity_poly.pdbx_strand_id
1 'polypeptide(L)'
;MKAKGFWSSCLLVLGALLFAGSMPAQSGAPGKITVLNPAIASSMAKRAPLTARLNSLEGKTLYLVDINWGGPDAAYSVYEEMQNWFAKEIPSLKVIIKRKKGPYSQDDPELWKEIAKNGNAAMVGISG
;
A
#
# COMPACT_ATOMS: atom_id res chain seq x y z
N MET A 1 33.12 80.61 7.73
CA MET A 1 32.23 80.23 6.60
C MET A 1 31.72 78.81 6.80
N LYS A 2 30.42 78.74 7.03
CA LYS A 2 29.49 77.62 6.75
C LYS A 2 29.86 76.16 7.15
N ALA A 3 29.58 75.80 8.41
CA ALA A 3 29.49 74.45 8.85
C ALA A 3 27.99 74.07 9.12
N LYS A 4 27.07 74.26 8.18
CA LYS A 4 25.63 74.02 8.32
C LYS A 4 25.15 72.77 7.62
N GLY A 5 25.98 72.04 6.84
CA GLY A 5 25.57 70.87 6.07
C GLY A 5 25.84 69.56 6.74
N PHE A 6 26.76 69.50 7.68
CA PHE A 6 27.20 68.22 8.27
C PHE A 6 26.22 67.63 9.29
N TRP A 7 25.53 68.48 10.01
CA TRP A 7 24.59 68.02 11.04
C TRP A 7 23.26 67.52 10.48
N SER A 8 22.83 67.99 9.34
CA SER A 8 21.60 67.58 8.70
C SER A 8 21.73 66.19 8.12
N SER A 9 22.90 65.81 7.60
CA SER A 9 23.14 64.45 7.07
C SER A 9 23.27 63.38 8.16
N CYS A 10 23.82 63.74 9.34
CA CYS A 10 23.89 62.78 10.46
C CYS A 10 22.54 62.45 11.07
N LEU A 11 21.61 63.41 11.10
CA LEU A 11 20.26 63.19 11.62
C LEU A 11 19.43 62.26 10.70
N LEU A 12 19.61 62.34 9.40
CA LEU A 12 18.94 61.44 8.45
C LEU A 12 19.49 60.02 8.50
N VAL A 13 20.78 59.85 8.71
CA VAL A 13 21.39 58.50 8.84
C VAL A 13 20.99 57.85 10.18
N LEU A 14 20.91 58.63 11.24
CA LEU A 14 20.47 58.10 12.55
C LEU A 14 18.98 57.74 12.56
N GLY A 15 18.13 58.47 11.82
CA GLY A 15 16.73 58.16 11.66
C GLY A 15 16.48 56.86 10.86
N ALA A 16 17.32 56.59 9.84
CA ALA A 16 17.23 55.35 9.04
C ALA A 16 17.66 54.13 9.81
N LEU A 17 18.59 54.24 10.74
CA LEU A 17 19.02 53.10 11.59
C LEU A 17 18.01 52.73 12.66
N LEU A 18 17.12 53.62 13.06
CA LEU A 18 16.07 53.31 14.05
C LEU A 18 14.84 52.64 13.44
N PHE A 19 14.68 52.67 12.12
CA PHE A 19 13.58 51.99 11.42
C PHE A 19 13.93 50.56 10.96
N ALA A 20 15.17 50.12 11.08
CA ALA A 20 15.62 48.78 10.65
C ALA A 20 15.34 47.67 11.71
N GLY A 21 14.65 47.97 12.79
CA GLY A 21 14.58 47.10 13.96
C GLY A 21 13.26 46.41 14.25
N SER A 22 12.32 46.26 13.32
CA SER A 22 11.08 45.57 13.63
C SER A 22 10.53 44.85 12.39
N MET A 23 11.31 43.90 11.87
CA MET A 23 10.66 42.83 11.12
C MET A 23 10.02 41.90 12.18
N PRO A 24 8.69 41.72 12.21
CA PRO A 24 8.12 40.69 13.01
C PRO A 24 8.70 39.38 12.50
N ALA A 25 9.45 38.69 13.35
CA ALA A 25 9.74 37.28 13.08
C ALA A 25 8.40 36.60 12.89
N GLN A 26 8.07 36.23 11.67
CA GLN A 26 7.00 35.28 11.42
C GLN A 26 7.44 33.99 12.09
N SER A 27 7.06 33.83 13.34
CA SER A 27 6.97 32.53 13.94
C SER A 27 5.83 31.82 13.23
N GLY A 28 6.12 31.31 12.04
CA GLY A 28 5.28 30.32 11.42
C GLY A 28 5.14 29.21 12.43
N ALA A 29 3.96 29.10 13.05
CA ALA A 29 3.67 27.93 13.87
C ALA A 29 4.11 26.73 13.04
N PRO A 30 4.92 25.80 13.58
CA PRO A 30 5.35 24.64 12.83
C PRO A 30 4.10 24.00 12.26
N GLY A 31 3.95 24.04 10.93
CA GLY A 31 2.80 23.46 10.27
C GLY A 31 2.72 22.03 10.74
N LYS A 32 1.64 21.69 11.43
CA LYS A 32 1.43 20.31 11.88
C LYS A 32 1.44 19.45 10.63
N ILE A 33 2.47 18.64 10.47
CA ILE A 33 2.50 17.63 9.43
C ILE A 33 1.41 16.62 9.81
N THR A 34 0.30 16.66 9.09
CA THR A 34 -0.75 15.66 9.26
C THR A 34 -0.33 14.42 8.49
N VAL A 35 0.14 13.41 9.20
CA VAL A 35 0.40 12.10 8.63
C VAL A 35 -0.92 11.35 8.60
N LEU A 36 -1.33 10.91 7.40
CA LEU A 36 -2.48 10.04 7.28
C LEU A 36 -2.15 8.71 7.98
N ASN A 37 -2.91 8.37 9.00
CA ASN A 37 -2.79 7.07 9.65
C ASN A 37 -3.41 6.00 8.73
N PRO A 38 -2.63 5.07 8.17
CA PRO A 38 -3.16 4.03 7.29
C PRO A 38 -4.13 3.08 8.02
N ALA A 39 -4.10 3.06 9.35
CA ALA A 39 -5.03 2.27 10.16
C ALA A 39 -6.42 2.92 10.31
N ILE A 40 -6.56 4.21 9.97
CA ILE A 40 -7.87 4.85 9.93
C ILE A 40 -8.65 4.29 8.75
N ALA A 41 -9.76 3.63 9.05
CA ALA A 41 -10.65 3.12 8.02
C ALA A 41 -11.09 4.26 7.10
N SER A 42 -10.62 4.22 5.86
CA SER A 42 -11.11 5.10 4.81
C SER A 42 -12.61 4.83 4.63
N SER A 43 -13.41 5.88 4.66
CA SER A 43 -14.84 5.78 4.31
C SER A 43 -15.07 5.35 2.85
N MET A 44 -14.02 5.31 2.05
CA MET A 44 -14.08 4.99 0.61
C MET A 44 -14.06 3.49 0.30
N ALA A 45 -13.70 2.64 1.24
CA ALA A 45 -13.70 1.19 1.02
C ALA A 45 -14.60 0.50 2.03
N LYS A 46 -15.75 0.01 1.57
CA LYS A 46 -16.59 -0.88 2.37
C LYS A 46 -15.85 -2.21 2.54
N ARG A 47 -15.31 -2.44 3.73
CA ARG A 47 -14.61 -3.70 4.03
C ARG A 47 -15.61 -4.84 4.08
N ALA A 48 -15.41 -5.84 3.25
CA ALA A 48 -16.12 -7.10 3.40
C ALA A 48 -15.60 -7.83 4.66
N PRO A 49 -16.46 -8.43 5.48
CA PRO A 49 -16.02 -9.26 6.58
C PRO A 49 -15.24 -10.47 6.07
N LEU A 50 -14.24 -10.90 6.83
CA LEU A 50 -13.54 -12.14 6.51
C LEU A 50 -14.52 -13.33 6.64
N THR A 51 -14.43 -14.24 5.70
CA THR A 51 -15.16 -15.51 5.78
C THR A 51 -14.68 -16.34 6.98
N ALA A 52 -15.59 -17.06 7.61
CA ALA A 52 -15.24 -17.97 8.68
C ALA A 52 -14.17 -18.99 8.20
N ARG A 53 -13.20 -19.27 9.06
CA ARG A 53 -12.16 -20.26 8.75
C ARG A 53 -12.76 -21.66 8.67
N LEU A 54 -12.21 -22.45 7.75
CA LEU A 54 -12.54 -23.88 7.70
C LEU A 54 -11.94 -24.59 8.92
N ASN A 55 -12.70 -25.50 9.52
CA ASN A 55 -12.23 -26.32 10.63
C ASN A 55 -11.28 -27.45 10.16
N SER A 56 -11.43 -27.90 8.92
CA SER A 56 -10.63 -28.94 8.29
C SER A 56 -10.58 -28.73 6.78
N LEU A 57 -9.51 -29.21 6.14
CA LEU A 57 -9.37 -29.28 4.69
C LEU A 57 -9.82 -30.64 4.13
N GLU A 58 -10.12 -31.63 4.97
CA GLU A 58 -10.54 -32.94 4.53
C GLU A 58 -11.83 -32.89 3.71
N GLY A 59 -11.82 -33.54 2.56
CA GLY A 59 -12.95 -33.59 1.62
C GLY A 59 -13.28 -32.23 0.97
N LYS A 60 -12.39 -31.25 1.07
CA LYS A 60 -12.58 -29.91 0.51
C LYS A 60 -11.85 -29.75 -0.84
N THR A 61 -12.12 -28.63 -1.50
CA THR A 61 -11.42 -28.21 -2.73
C THR A 61 -10.62 -26.96 -2.43
N LEU A 62 -9.29 -27.05 -2.62
CA LEU A 62 -8.34 -25.96 -2.51
C LEU A 62 -7.87 -25.54 -3.91
N TYR A 63 -8.00 -24.27 -4.23
CA TYR A 63 -7.42 -23.68 -5.42
C TYR A 63 -6.07 -23.05 -5.08
N LEU A 64 -5.03 -23.40 -5.85
CA LEU A 64 -3.73 -22.74 -5.86
C LEU A 64 -3.67 -21.86 -7.11
N VAL A 65 -3.70 -20.55 -6.94
CA VAL A 65 -3.86 -19.58 -8.04
C VAL A 65 -2.56 -18.86 -8.28
N ASP A 66 -1.92 -19.16 -9.39
CA ASP A 66 -0.77 -18.43 -9.90
C ASP A 66 -1.24 -17.09 -10.51
N ILE A 67 -0.75 -15.99 -9.96
CA ILE A 67 -1.08 -14.63 -10.42
C ILE A 67 -0.32 -14.21 -11.68
N ASN A 68 0.50 -15.10 -12.23
CA ASN A 68 1.31 -14.84 -13.42
C ASN A 68 2.33 -13.70 -13.24
N TRP A 69 3.05 -13.74 -12.12
CA TRP A 69 4.15 -12.83 -11.81
C TRP A 69 5.46 -13.61 -11.68
N GLY A 70 6.55 -13.08 -12.22
CA GLY A 70 7.88 -13.71 -12.11
C GLY A 70 8.19 -14.73 -13.19
N GLY A 71 7.34 -14.89 -14.19
CA GLY A 71 7.53 -15.82 -15.30
C GLY A 71 6.67 -17.06 -15.25
N PRO A 72 6.68 -17.88 -16.32
CA PRO A 72 5.73 -18.99 -16.49
C PRO A 72 5.88 -20.12 -15.46
N ASP A 73 7.05 -20.27 -14.87
CA ASP A 73 7.33 -21.41 -13.99
C ASP A 73 7.55 -21.02 -12.52
N ALA A 74 7.60 -19.71 -12.22
CA ALA A 74 7.98 -19.22 -10.89
C ALA A 74 7.05 -19.74 -9.77
N ALA A 75 5.74 -19.71 -9.98
CA ALA A 75 4.78 -20.21 -8.99
C ALA A 75 4.41 -21.67 -9.20
N TYR A 76 4.45 -22.16 -10.43
CA TYR A 76 3.94 -23.48 -10.78
C TYR A 76 4.72 -24.60 -10.10
N SER A 77 6.06 -24.56 -10.09
CA SER A 77 6.88 -25.56 -9.43
C SER A 77 6.59 -25.67 -7.92
N VAL A 78 6.39 -24.53 -7.27
CA VAL A 78 6.03 -24.49 -5.85
C VAL A 78 4.63 -25.10 -5.63
N TYR A 79 3.67 -24.77 -6.49
CA TYR A 79 2.32 -25.29 -6.37
C TYR A 79 2.21 -26.78 -6.69
N GLU A 80 3.01 -27.28 -7.62
CA GLU A 80 3.11 -28.73 -7.89
C GLU A 80 3.66 -29.49 -6.68
N GLU A 81 4.70 -28.97 -6.03
CA GLU A 81 5.20 -29.56 -4.79
C GLU A 81 4.19 -29.50 -3.65
N MET A 82 3.48 -28.38 -3.51
CA MET A 82 2.39 -28.27 -2.54
C MET A 82 1.27 -29.26 -2.83
N GLN A 83 0.88 -29.44 -4.08
CA GLN A 83 -0.13 -30.40 -4.49
C GLN A 83 0.32 -31.83 -4.15
N ASN A 84 1.58 -32.19 -4.43
CA ASN A 84 2.18 -33.46 -4.10
C ASN A 84 2.21 -33.71 -2.58
N TRP A 85 2.54 -32.67 -1.82
CA TRP A 85 2.55 -32.74 -0.36
C TRP A 85 1.14 -32.96 0.19
N PHE A 86 0.17 -32.17 -0.25
CA PHE A 86 -1.24 -32.33 0.17
C PHE A 86 -1.81 -33.70 -0.20
N ALA A 87 -1.44 -34.24 -1.34
CA ALA A 87 -1.89 -35.57 -1.75
C ALA A 87 -1.41 -36.70 -0.80
N LYS A 88 -0.25 -36.50 -0.14
CA LYS A 88 0.27 -37.41 0.87
C LYS A 88 -0.34 -37.19 2.24
N GLU A 89 -0.44 -35.95 2.68
CA GLU A 89 -0.84 -35.59 4.04
C GLU A 89 -2.36 -35.53 4.22
N ILE A 90 -3.10 -35.14 3.17
CA ILE A 90 -4.57 -35.02 3.20
C ILE A 90 -5.15 -35.64 1.91
N PRO A 91 -5.16 -36.94 1.74
CA PRO A 91 -5.57 -37.59 0.49
C PRO A 91 -7.01 -37.28 0.04
N SER A 92 -7.86 -36.84 0.94
CA SER A 92 -9.24 -36.44 0.64
C SER A 92 -9.37 -35.00 0.14
N LEU A 93 -8.30 -34.18 0.22
CA LEU A 93 -8.29 -32.81 -0.28
C LEU A 93 -8.11 -32.81 -1.80
N LYS A 94 -9.03 -32.18 -2.49
CA LYS A 94 -8.88 -31.90 -3.93
C LYS A 94 -8.10 -30.61 -4.13
N VAL A 95 -6.88 -30.68 -4.66
CA VAL A 95 -6.06 -29.49 -4.97
C VAL A 95 -6.10 -29.22 -6.48
N ILE A 96 -6.43 -28.00 -6.85
CA ILE A 96 -6.53 -27.54 -8.25
C ILE A 96 -5.59 -26.36 -8.44
N ILE A 97 -4.61 -26.51 -9.34
CA ILE A 97 -3.73 -25.41 -9.73
C ILE A 97 -4.36 -24.68 -10.92
N LYS A 98 -4.45 -23.38 -10.83
CA LYS A 98 -4.92 -22.49 -11.90
C LYS A 98 -3.99 -21.31 -12.07
N ARG A 99 -3.80 -20.89 -13.31
CA ARG A 99 -3.12 -19.64 -13.63
C ARG A 99 -4.14 -18.59 -14.04
N LYS A 100 -4.02 -17.40 -13.47
CA LYS A 100 -4.82 -16.24 -13.83
C LYS A 100 -4.50 -15.80 -15.26
N LYS A 101 -5.52 -15.46 -16.04
CA LYS A 101 -5.34 -14.88 -17.36
C LYS A 101 -4.75 -13.48 -17.26
N GLY A 102 -3.87 -13.15 -18.21
CA GLY A 102 -3.22 -11.84 -18.27
C GLY A 102 -2.21 -11.57 -17.14
N PRO A 103 -1.60 -10.39 -17.12
CA PRO A 103 -0.62 -10.00 -16.10
C PRO A 103 -1.24 -9.89 -14.71
N TYR A 104 -0.40 -9.90 -13.67
CA TYR A 104 -0.85 -9.89 -12.27
C TYR A 104 -1.81 -8.73 -11.93
N SER A 105 -1.65 -7.58 -12.56
CA SER A 105 -2.48 -6.38 -12.34
C SER A 105 -3.85 -6.42 -13.02
N GLN A 106 -4.06 -7.34 -13.95
CA GLN A 106 -5.33 -7.50 -14.65
C GLN A 106 -6.27 -8.40 -13.86
N ASP A 107 -7.54 -8.03 -13.76
CA ASP A 107 -8.55 -8.88 -13.13
C ASP A 107 -8.95 -10.07 -14.01
N ASP A 108 -9.37 -11.18 -13.39
CA ASP A 108 -9.89 -12.38 -14.06
C ASP A 108 -11.22 -12.81 -13.43
N PRO A 109 -12.31 -12.11 -13.74
CA PRO A 109 -13.61 -12.36 -13.13
C PRO A 109 -14.13 -13.78 -13.32
N GLU A 110 -13.78 -14.43 -14.43
CA GLU A 110 -14.24 -15.80 -14.73
C GLU A 110 -13.56 -16.81 -13.79
N LEU A 111 -12.27 -16.64 -13.55
CA LEU A 111 -11.56 -17.47 -12.58
C LEU A 111 -12.11 -17.30 -11.17
N TRP A 112 -12.39 -16.08 -10.75
CA TRP A 112 -12.95 -15.81 -9.43
C TRP A 112 -14.35 -16.39 -9.26
N LYS A 113 -15.19 -16.35 -10.29
CA LYS A 113 -16.49 -17.02 -10.29
C LYS A 113 -16.37 -18.54 -10.21
N GLU A 114 -15.43 -19.14 -10.94
CA GLU A 114 -15.15 -20.58 -10.86
C GLU A 114 -14.75 -20.97 -9.45
N ILE A 115 -13.80 -20.25 -8.85
CA ILE A 115 -13.32 -20.51 -7.48
C ILE A 115 -14.43 -20.35 -6.46
N ALA A 116 -15.21 -19.27 -6.55
CA ALA A 116 -16.32 -19.02 -5.62
C ALA A 116 -17.41 -20.10 -5.70
N LYS A 117 -17.61 -20.68 -6.87
CA LYS A 117 -18.62 -21.74 -7.08
C LYS A 117 -18.13 -23.11 -6.61
N ASN A 118 -16.88 -23.45 -6.87
CA ASN A 118 -16.37 -24.82 -6.77
C ASN A 118 -15.33 -25.01 -5.65
N GLY A 119 -14.75 -23.92 -5.15
CA GLY A 119 -13.72 -23.93 -4.12
C GLY A 119 -14.28 -23.77 -2.72
N ASN A 120 -13.59 -24.35 -1.75
CA ASN A 120 -13.82 -24.13 -0.33
C ASN A 120 -12.74 -23.19 0.24
N ALA A 121 -11.56 -23.19 -0.36
CA ALA A 121 -10.45 -22.30 -0.04
C ALA A 121 -9.65 -21.99 -1.30
N ALA A 122 -8.93 -20.86 -1.28
CA ALA A 122 -7.98 -20.49 -2.32
C ALA A 122 -6.72 -19.88 -1.70
N MET A 123 -5.57 -20.25 -2.26
CA MET A 123 -4.29 -19.58 -2.04
C MET A 123 -3.90 -18.86 -3.32
N VAL A 124 -3.70 -17.56 -3.23
CA VAL A 124 -3.38 -16.69 -4.37
C VAL A 124 -1.99 -16.10 -4.16
N GLY A 125 -1.12 -16.29 -5.10
CA GLY A 125 0.30 -15.88 -5.07
C GLY A 125 0.99 -16.52 -6.28
N ILE A 126 2.23 -16.58 -6.40
CA ILE A 126 3.40 -16.17 -5.65
C ILE A 126 4.05 -15.07 -6.47
N SER A 127 4.66 -14.09 -5.82
CA SER A 127 5.49 -13.10 -6.50
C SER A 127 6.96 -13.35 -6.14
N GLY A 128 7.83 -13.35 -7.13
CA GLY A 128 9.27 -13.39 -6.93
C GLY A 128 9.86 -11.99 -6.85
#